data_d39c0c06319ce262f9da0b90b109a4c8
#
_entry.id   d39c0c06319ce262f9da0b90b109a4c8
#
_cell.length_a   1.000
_cell.length_b   1.000
_cell.length_c   1.000
_cell.angle_alpha   90.00
_cell.angle_beta   90.00
_cell.angle_gamma   90.00
#
_symmetry.space_group_name_H-M   'P 1'
#
loop_
_entity.id
_entity.type
_entity.pdbx_description
1 polymer ?
#
loop_
_entity_poly.entity_id
_entity_poly.type
_entity_poly.pdbx_seq_one_letter_code
_entity_poly.pdbx_strand_id
1 'polypeptide(L)'
;MYIYKITNKINNKIYVGQTSKSIKYRFDLHVQNSKKEEIRKKQPIDAAIYRYGVENFIVEQIDVAIDKKDLSNKEIYWISFYNSTDRNIGYNLTFGGEGGDTYSLKSKEEMDKIKAIISQKNTGRNNGMARPIKLTNVKTGEIKILESMREAKDFFNIKGHSPILTRCQGYRKPYFDWLVEWEDKNYHNYN
;
A
#
# COMPACT_ATOMS: atom_id res chain seq x y z
N MET A 1 4.44 -17.22 -15.17
CA MET A 1 5.30 -16.34 -14.35
C MET A 1 4.45 -15.79 -13.23
N TYR A 2 5.02 -15.36 -12.11
CA TYR A 2 4.24 -15.08 -10.89
C TYR A 2 4.61 -13.74 -10.31
N ILE A 3 3.61 -13.03 -9.77
CA ILE A 3 3.79 -11.92 -8.84
C ILE A 3 3.51 -12.44 -7.44
N TYR A 4 4.38 -12.10 -6.51
CA TYR A 4 4.28 -12.53 -5.13
C TYR A 4 4.41 -11.35 -4.17
N LYS A 5 3.82 -11.50 -3.01
CA LYS A 5 3.92 -10.58 -1.88
C LYS A 5 4.61 -11.28 -0.72
N ILE A 6 5.53 -10.59 -0.09
CA ILE A 6 6.14 -11.00 1.17
C ILE A 6 5.65 -10.04 2.25
N THR A 7 5.06 -10.56 3.31
CA THR A 7 4.57 -9.76 4.45
C THR A 7 5.39 -10.09 5.69
N ASN A 8 5.91 -9.07 6.35
CA ASN A 8 6.57 -9.19 7.67
C ASN A 8 5.49 -9.15 8.77
N LYS A 9 5.33 -10.23 9.53
CA LYS A 9 4.35 -10.37 10.61
C LYS A 9 4.58 -9.44 11.81
N ILE A 10 5.81 -8.93 11.97
CA ILE A 10 6.17 -8.10 13.12
C ILE A 10 5.74 -6.65 12.95
N ASN A 11 5.85 -6.12 11.71
CA ASN A 11 5.57 -4.70 11.44
C ASN A 11 4.62 -4.47 10.28
N ASN A 12 4.03 -5.54 9.74
CA ASN A 12 3.08 -5.54 8.62
C ASN A 12 3.59 -4.92 7.31
N LYS A 13 4.91 -4.62 7.21
CA LYS A 13 5.48 -4.13 5.97
C LYS A 13 5.55 -5.21 4.93
N ILE A 14 5.37 -4.80 3.68
CA ILE A 14 5.27 -5.70 2.55
C ILE A 14 6.37 -5.46 1.51
N TYR A 15 6.66 -6.50 0.76
CA TYR A 15 7.45 -6.46 -0.45
C TYR A 15 6.69 -7.13 -1.57
N VAL A 16 6.66 -6.53 -2.74
CA VAL A 16 6.13 -7.13 -3.96
C VAL A 16 7.29 -7.45 -4.90
N GLY A 17 7.27 -8.63 -5.46
CA GLY A 17 8.28 -9.05 -6.42
C GLY A 17 7.72 -9.94 -7.52
N GLN A 18 8.50 -10.09 -8.56
CA GLN A 18 8.19 -10.93 -9.71
C GLN A 18 9.16 -12.11 -9.85
N THR A 19 8.70 -13.19 -10.46
CA THR A 19 9.55 -14.32 -10.79
C THR A 19 9.03 -15.14 -11.99
N SER A 20 9.95 -15.59 -12.84
CA SER A 20 9.67 -16.60 -13.86
C SER A 20 9.87 -18.04 -13.35
N LYS A 21 10.42 -18.20 -12.14
CA LYS A 21 10.62 -19.47 -11.45
C LYS A 21 9.57 -19.67 -10.37
N SER A 22 9.68 -20.71 -9.54
CA SER A 22 8.78 -20.88 -8.40
C SER A 22 8.98 -19.78 -7.37
N ILE A 23 7.90 -19.39 -6.72
CA ILE A 23 7.90 -18.38 -5.63
C ILE A 23 8.80 -18.85 -4.48
N LYS A 24 8.73 -20.16 -4.15
CA LYS A 24 9.61 -20.76 -3.15
C LYS A 24 11.08 -20.54 -3.47
N TYR A 25 11.50 -20.84 -4.71
CA TYR A 25 12.89 -20.61 -5.14
C TYR A 25 13.31 -19.16 -4.98
N ARG A 26 12.42 -18.21 -5.35
CA ARG A 26 12.73 -16.79 -5.24
C ARG A 26 12.83 -16.33 -3.79
N PHE A 27 11.97 -16.83 -2.92
CA PHE A 27 12.04 -16.53 -1.48
C PHE A 27 13.29 -17.12 -0.84
N ASP A 28 13.62 -18.39 -1.16
CA ASP A 28 14.86 -19.02 -0.69
C ASP A 28 16.09 -18.20 -1.09
N LEU A 29 16.07 -17.56 -2.26
CA LEU A 29 17.13 -16.67 -2.72
C LEU A 29 17.22 -15.40 -1.86
N HIS A 30 16.09 -14.79 -1.49
CA HIS A 30 16.05 -13.66 -0.54
C HIS A 30 16.65 -14.08 0.82
N VAL A 31 16.31 -15.27 1.31
CA VAL A 31 16.87 -15.81 2.57
C VAL A 31 18.39 -16.02 2.46
N GLN A 32 18.88 -16.53 1.32
CA GLN A 32 20.32 -16.66 1.11
C GLN A 32 21.02 -15.30 1.02
N ASN A 33 20.43 -14.36 0.31
CA ASN A 33 20.95 -13.00 0.15
C ASN A 33 20.98 -12.25 1.49
N SER A 34 20.01 -12.47 2.37
CA SER A 34 19.97 -11.85 3.68
C SER A 34 21.20 -12.17 4.55
N LYS A 35 21.81 -13.35 4.36
CA LYS A 35 23.02 -13.78 5.06
C LYS A 35 24.30 -13.12 4.55
N LYS A 36 24.26 -12.51 3.34
CA LYS A 36 25.42 -11.88 2.69
C LYS A 36 25.36 -10.37 2.89
N GLU A 37 26.24 -9.82 3.72
CA GLU A 37 26.19 -8.40 4.12
C GLU A 37 26.16 -7.43 2.92
N GLU A 38 27.02 -7.65 1.92
CA GLU A 38 27.13 -6.81 0.74
C GLU A 38 25.84 -6.78 -0.11
N ILE A 39 25.06 -7.89 -0.09
CA ILE A 39 23.82 -8.00 -0.85
C ILE A 39 22.66 -7.42 -0.05
N ARG A 40 22.52 -7.76 1.22
CA ARG A 40 21.43 -7.29 2.07
C ARG A 40 21.42 -5.77 2.26
N LYS A 41 22.59 -5.12 2.23
CA LYS A 41 22.68 -3.65 2.27
C LYS A 41 22.00 -2.97 1.08
N LYS A 42 21.86 -3.68 -0.06
CA LYS A 42 21.27 -3.15 -1.29
C LYS A 42 19.76 -3.39 -1.39
N GLN A 43 19.23 -4.34 -0.62
CA GLN A 43 17.83 -4.76 -0.70
C GLN A 43 17.17 -4.73 0.68
N PRO A 44 16.21 -3.80 0.92
CA PRO A 44 15.56 -3.67 2.22
C PRO A 44 14.82 -4.92 2.68
N ILE A 45 14.25 -5.71 1.77
CA ILE A 45 13.60 -6.98 2.12
C ILE A 45 14.62 -8.00 2.65
N ASP A 46 15.81 -8.12 2.06
CA ASP A 46 16.85 -9.03 2.50
C ASP A 46 17.40 -8.59 3.88
N ALA A 47 17.53 -7.27 4.10
CA ALA A 47 17.89 -6.72 5.40
C ALA A 47 16.82 -6.98 6.46
N ALA A 48 15.55 -6.90 6.09
CA ALA A 48 14.44 -7.20 6.99
C ALA A 48 14.41 -8.68 7.37
N ILE A 49 14.59 -9.60 6.41
CA ILE A 49 14.66 -11.05 6.68
C ILE A 49 15.81 -11.36 7.65
N TYR A 50 16.98 -10.74 7.48
CA TYR A 50 18.09 -10.90 8.41
C TYR A 50 17.77 -10.41 9.81
N ARG A 51 17.11 -9.25 9.92
CA ARG A 51 16.80 -8.60 11.20
C ARG A 51 15.71 -9.30 11.99
N TYR A 52 14.65 -9.75 11.31
CA TYR A 52 13.44 -10.24 11.98
C TYR A 52 13.33 -11.77 12.00
N GLY A 53 14.20 -12.50 11.27
CA GLY A 53 14.11 -13.94 11.12
C GLY A 53 13.10 -14.37 10.04
N VAL A 54 13.46 -15.40 9.28
CA VAL A 54 12.67 -15.90 8.13
C VAL A 54 11.27 -16.37 8.53
N GLU A 55 11.12 -16.90 9.72
CA GLU A 55 9.88 -17.44 10.30
C GLU A 55 8.79 -16.36 10.48
N ASN A 56 9.21 -15.08 10.50
CA ASN A 56 8.31 -13.94 10.62
C ASN A 56 7.83 -13.38 9.27
N PHE A 57 8.06 -14.10 8.17
CA PHE A 57 7.62 -13.68 6.84
C PHE A 57 6.62 -14.66 6.25
N ILE A 58 5.54 -14.12 5.68
CA ILE A 58 4.55 -14.87 4.89
C ILE A 58 4.78 -14.53 3.43
N VAL A 59 4.77 -15.55 2.57
CA VAL A 59 4.92 -15.39 1.12
C VAL A 59 3.68 -15.91 0.42
N GLU A 60 3.08 -15.06 -0.41
CA GLU A 60 1.82 -15.35 -1.10
C GLU A 60 1.95 -15.05 -2.59
N GLN A 61 1.38 -15.89 -3.43
CA GLN A 61 1.13 -15.57 -4.83
C GLN A 61 -0.06 -14.60 -4.90
N ILE A 62 0.12 -13.47 -5.55
CA ILE A 62 -0.94 -12.47 -5.71
C ILE A 62 -1.41 -12.33 -7.17
N ASP A 63 -0.60 -12.75 -8.15
CA ASP A 63 -0.99 -12.70 -9.57
C ASP A 63 -0.17 -13.69 -10.41
N VAL A 64 -0.62 -13.90 -11.66
CA VAL A 64 0.05 -14.72 -12.67
C VAL A 64 0.20 -13.91 -13.95
N ALA A 65 1.36 -13.95 -14.56
CA ALA A 65 1.64 -13.27 -15.82
C ALA A 65 1.85 -14.28 -16.97
N ILE A 66 1.37 -13.91 -18.16
CA ILE A 66 1.43 -14.72 -19.37
C ILE A 66 2.77 -14.57 -20.10
N ASP A 67 3.36 -13.38 -20.03
CA ASP A 67 4.64 -13.06 -20.66
C ASP A 67 5.46 -12.07 -19.80
N LYS A 68 6.67 -11.73 -20.25
CA LYS A 68 7.57 -10.81 -19.52
C LYS A 68 7.05 -9.39 -19.43
N LYS A 69 6.35 -8.91 -20.46
CA LYS A 69 5.78 -7.56 -20.48
C LYS A 69 4.62 -7.47 -19.49
N ASP A 70 3.73 -8.45 -19.50
CA ASP A 70 2.65 -8.58 -18.53
C ASP A 70 3.18 -8.71 -17.10
N LEU A 71 4.26 -9.50 -16.91
CA LEU A 71 4.92 -9.67 -15.62
C LEU A 71 5.42 -8.33 -15.05
N SER A 72 6.14 -7.55 -15.86
CA SER A 72 6.64 -6.23 -15.45
C SER A 72 5.49 -5.24 -15.17
N ASN A 73 4.46 -5.23 -15.99
CA ASN A 73 3.30 -4.36 -15.79
C ASN A 73 2.54 -4.70 -14.50
N LYS A 74 2.36 -5.98 -14.23
CA LYS A 74 1.72 -6.47 -13.01
C LYS A 74 2.55 -6.18 -11.77
N GLU A 75 3.86 -6.33 -11.82
CA GLU A 75 4.72 -5.95 -10.71
C GLU A 75 4.57 -4.46 -10.36
N ILE A 76 4.69 -3.58 -11.36
CA ILE A 76 4.49 -2.13 -11.18
C ILE A 76 3.11 -1.84 -10.60
N TYR A 77 2.08 -2.49 -11.15
CA TYR A 77 0.72 -2.35 -10.66
C TYR A 77 0.61 -2.70 -9.17
N TRP A 78 1.09 -3.88 -8.77
CA TRP A 78 0.96 -4.36 -7.39
C TRP A 78 1.84 -3.59 -6.40
N ILE A 79 3.04 -3.14 -6.80
CA ILE A 79 3.87 -2.24 -5.99
C ILE A 79 3.14 -0.93 -5.70
N SER A 80 2.51 -0.35 -6.72
CA SER A 80 1.73 0.88 -6.59
C SER A 80 0.44 0.65 -5.79
N PHE A 81 -0.25 -0.47 -6.01
CA PHE A 81 -1.47 -0.83 -5.30
C PHE A 81 -1.26 -0.91 -3.79
N TYR A 82 -0.18 -1.56 -3.36
CA TYR A 82 0.19 -1.68 -1.96
C TYR A 82 0.97 -0.48 -1.42
N ASN A 83 1.33 0.49 -2.26
CA ASN A 83 2.22 1.61 -1.91
C ASN A 83 3.51 1.13 -1.24
N SER A 84 4.07 0.01 -1.69
CA SER A 84 5.17 -0.68 -1.04
C SER A 84 6.53 0.00 -1.18
N THR A 85 6.60 1.09 -1.95
CA THR A 85 7.77 2.00 -2.02
C THR A 85 7.82 3.00 -0.85
N ASP A 86 6.69 3.25 -0.17
CA ASP A 86 6.69 4.03 1.07
C ASP A 86 7.41 3.25 2.17
N ARG A 87 8.41 3.87 2.79
CA ARG A 87 9.24 3.26 3.83
C ARG A 87 8.48 2.86 5.10
N ASN A 88 7.32 3.44 5.34
CA ASN A 88 6.46 3.08 6.46
C ASN A 88 5.61 1.83 6.14
N ILE A 89 5.36 1.56 4.86
CA ILE A 89 4.44 0.52 4.38
C ILE A 89 5.18 -0.67 3.78
N GLY A 90 6.31 -0.45 3.10
CA GLY A 90 6.95 -1.52 2.35
C GLY A 90 8.47 -1.47 2.26
N TYR A 91 8.98 -2.48 1.57
CA TYR A 91 10.40 -2.72 1.36
C TYR A 91 10.84 -2.50 -0.10
N ASN A 92 9.94 -2.17 -1.02
CA ASN A 92 10.32 -1.90 -2.40
C ASN A 92 11.12 -0.60 -2.51
N LEU A 93 12.21 -0.62 -3.28
CA LEU A 93 13.05 0.56 -3.54
C LEU A 93 12.52 1.39 -4.70
N THR A 94 11.95 0.70 -5.68
CA THR A 94 11.49 1.27 -6.96
C THR A 94 10.10 0.77 -7.28
N PHE A 95 9.48 1.37 -8.29
CA PHE A 95 8.15 0.97 -8.75
C PHE A 95 8.13 -0.33 -9.58
N GLY A 96 9.23 -1.08 -9.62
CA GLY A 96 9.33 -2.35 -10.33
C GLY A 96 9.68 -2.21 -11.81
N GLY A 97 9.70 -3.33 -12.49
CA GLY A 97 10.13 -3.43 -13.89
C GLY A 97 11.58 -3.90 -14.02
N GLU A 98 11.97 -4.38 -15.20
CA GLU A 98 13.33 -4.88 -15.45
C GLU A 98 14.35 -3.74 -15.28
N GLY A 99 15.25 -3.87 -14.30
CA GLY A 99 16.45 -3.03 -14.16
C GLY A 99 16.28 -1.66 -13.51
N GLY A 100 15.14 -1.36 -12.87
CA GLY A 100 15.01 -0.18 -11.99
C GLY A 100 14.57 1.12 -12.67
N ASP A 101 14.54 1.23 -14.00
CA ASP A 101 14.07 2.42 -14.70
C ASP A 101 13.18 2.11 -15.93
N THR A 102 12.16 1.30 -15.72
CA THR A 102 11.17 1.07 -16.79
C THR A 102 10.16 2.22 -16.93
N TYR A 103 10.20 3.19 -16.04
CA TYR A 103 9.38 4.41 -16.15
C TYR A 103 9.87 5.31 -17.28
N SER A 104 11.18 5.40 -17.50
CA SER A 104 11.75 6.23 -18.59
C SER A 104 11.53 5.63 -19.98
N LEU A 105 11.25 4.31 -20.07
CA LEU A 105 11.02 3.60 -21.33
C LEU A 105 9.56 3.56 -21.77
N LYS A 106 8.61 4.02 -20.93
CA LYS A 106 7.18 4.04 -21.26
C LYS A 106 6.80 5.37 -21.90
N SER A 107 5.99 5.31 -22.95
CA SER A 107 5.43 6.52 -23.52
C SER A 107 4.58 7.28 -22.49
N LYS A 108 4.46 8.59 -22.64
CA LYS A 108 3.62 9.43 -21.78
C LYS A 108 2.19 8.89 -21.69
N GLU A 109 1.65 8.37 -22.81
CA GLU A 109 0.31 7.78 -22.86
C GLU A 109 0.17 6.48 -22.06
N GLU A 110 1.19 5.61 -22.10
CA GLU A 110 1.21 4.39 -21.27
C GLU A 110 1.30 4.72 -19.78
N MET A 111 2.08 5.75 -19.44
CA MET A 111 2.19 6.24 -18.08
C MET A 111 0.88 6.84 -17.57
N ASP A 112 0.20 7.62 -18.39
CA ASP A 112 -1.06 8.23 -17.99
C ASP A 112 -2.17 7.17 -17.85
N LYS A 113 -2.17 6.11 -18.67
CA LYS A 113 -3.06 4.94 -18.49
C LYS A 113 -2.77 4.20 -17.17
N ILE A 114 -1.50 3.95 -16.85
CA ILE A 114 -1.11 3.31 -15.59
C ILE A 114 -1.52 4.18 -14.40
N LYS A 115 -1.26 5.49 -14.45
CA LYS A 115 -1.69 6.43 -13.41
C LYS A 115 -3.20 6.48 -13.25
N ALA A 116 -3.95 6.44 -14.35
CA ALA A 116 -5.41 6.41 -14.33
C ALA A 116 -5.93 5.12 -13.66
N ILE A 117 -5.38 3.96 -14.00
CA ILE A 117 -5.73 2.66 -13.39
C ILE A 117 -5.41 2.67 -11.88
N ILE A 118 -4.22 3.15 -11.52
CA ILE A 118 -3.80 3.30 -10.11
C ILE A 118 -4.74 4.25 -9.38
N SER A 119 -5.06 5.39 -9.98
CA SER A 119 -5.97 6.38 -9.40
C SER A 119 -7.37 5.82 -9.16
N GLN A 120 -7.94 5.12 -10.15
CA GLN A 120 -9.27 4.50 -10.01
C GLN A 120 -9.33 3.46 -8.89
N LYS A 121 -8.29 2.63 -8.75
CA LYS A 121 -8.26 1.57 -7.74
C LYS A 121 -7.88 2.05 -6.34
N ASN A 122 -7.15 3.17 -6.25
CA ASN A 122 -6.79 3.79 -4.98
C ASN A 122 -7.81 4.85 -4.53
N THR A 123 -9.00 4.89 -5.13
CA THR A 123 -10.05 5.86 -4.80
C THR A 123 -11.20 5.16 -4.04
N GLY A 124 -11.65 5.75 -2.95
CA GLY A 124 -12.77 5.25 -2.16
C GLY A 124 -12.53 3.85 -1.59
N ARG A 125 -13.58 3.01 -1.55
CA ARG A 125 -13.55 1.63 -1.03
C ARG A 125 -12.60 0.69 -1.77
N ASN A 126 -12.22 1.03 -2.99
CA ASN A 126 -11.25 0.23 -3.75
C ASN A 126 -9.82 0.37 -3.22
N ASN A 127 -9.54 1.39 -2.41
CA ASN A 127 -8.30 1.50 -1.68
C ASN A 127 -8.39 0.67 -0.39
N GLY A 128 -7.76 -0.49 -0.35
CA GLY A 128 -7.75 -1.36 0.84
C GLY A 128 -7.18 -0.74 2.12
N MET A 129 -6.57 0.45 2.01
CA MET A 129 -6.10 1.27 3.13
C MET A 129 -7.02 2.48 3.41
N ALA A 130 -8.04 2.71 2.59
CA ALA A 130 -9.01 3.76 2.87
C ALA A 130 -9.83 3.40 4.11
N ARG A 131 -9.91 4.33 5.05
CA ARG A 131 -10.74 4.19 6.25
C ARG A 131 -11.99 5.04 6.08
N PRO A 132 -13.18 4.43 6.09
CA PRO A 132 -14.42 5.18 6.05
C PRO A 132 -14.58 6.09 7.27
N ILE A 133 -15.15 7.25 7.03
CA ILE A 133 -15.39 8.28 8.04
C ILE A 133 -16.90 8.47 8.18
N LYS A 134 -17.38 8.36 9.40
CA LYS A 134 -18.76 8.64 9.76
C LYS A 134 -18.89 10.10 10.20
N LEU A 135 -19.79 10.80 9.57
CA LEU A 135 -20.21 12.15 9.93
C LEU A 135 -21.60 12.09 10.56
N THR A 136 -21.79 12.75 11.71
CA THR A 136 -23.11 12.89 12.34
C THR A 136 -23.38 14.39 12.56
N ASN A 137 -24.39 14.92 11.92
CA ASN A 137 -24.77 16.31 12.10
C ASN A 137 -25.44 16.50 13.46
N VAL A 138 -24.88 17.37 14.30
CA VAL A 138 -25.36 17.57 15.70
C VAL A 138 -26.67 18.30 15.78
N LYS A 139 -27.10 19.00 14.72
CA LYS A 139 -28.38 19.78 14.70
C LYS A 139 -29.51 18.94 14.11
N THR A 140 -29.24 18.18 13.06
CA THR A 140 -30.28 17.46 12.30
C THR A 140 -30.31 15.96 12.62
N GLY A 141 -29.26 15.41 13.21
CA GLY A 141 -29.10 13.97 13.39
C GLY A 141 -28.73 13.22 12.09
N GLU A 142 -28.56 13.90 10.97
CA GLU A 142 -28.19 13.30 9.69
C GLU A 142 -26.86 12.56 9.81
N ILE A 143 -26.80 11.35 9.25
CA ILE A 143 -25.60 10.53 9.19
C ILE A 143 -25.14 10.41 7.75
N LYS A 144 -23.83 10.67 7.52
CA LYS A 144 -23.15 10.41 6.24
C LYS A 144 -21.95 9.54 6.47
N ILE A 145 -21.71 8.59 5.55
CA ILE A 145 -20.50 7.79 5.52
C ILE A 145 -19.71 8.18 4.28
N LEU A 146 -18.48 8.61 4.49
CA LEU A 146 -17.54 8.97 3.45
C LEU A 146 -16.48 7.85 3.35
N GLU A 147 -16.18 7.44 2.15
CA GLU A 147 -15.35 6.25 1.91
C GLU A 147 -13.86 6.47 2.18
N SER A 148 -13.44 7.73 2.34
CA SER A 148 -12.03 8.06 2.54
C SER A 148 -11.84 9.45 3.18
N MET A 149 -10.64 9.66 3.73
CA MET A 149 -10.16 10.96 4.18
C MET A 149 -10.20 12.02 3.05
N ARG A 150 -10.03 11.60 1.79
CA ARG A 150 -10.09 12.48 0.63
C ARG A 150 -11.49 13.03 0.44
N GLU A 151 -12.51 12.17 0.44
CA GLU A 151 -13.90 12.59 0.36
C GLU A 151 -14.30 13.51 1.52
N ALA A 152 -13.80 13.23 2.72
CA ALA A 152 -14.05 14.11 3.86
C ALA A 152 -13.44 15.51 3.68
N LYS A 153 -12.24 15.60 3.07
CA LYS A 153 -11.65 16.89 2.70
C LYS A 153 -12.50 17.65 1.68
N ASP A 154 -12.95 16.92 0.65
CA ASP A 154 -13.76 17.51 -0.43
C ASP A 154 -15.11 17.96 0.14
N PHE A 155 -15.73 17.17 1.00
CA PHE A 155 -16.99 17.51 1.68
C PHE A 155 -16.87 18.79 2.50
N PHE A 156 -15.77 18.97 3.24
CA PHE A 156 -15.52 20.17 4.05
C PHE A 156 -14.79 21.29 3.30
N ASN A 157 -14.47 21.11 2.02
CA ASN A 157 -13.70 22.04 1.18
C ASN A 157 -12.40 22.51 1.85
N ILE A 158 -11.59 21.59 2.36
CA ILE A 158 -10.34 21.90 3.06
C ILE A 158 -9.12 21.33 2.36
N LYS A 159 -7.98 22.06 2.45
CA LYS A 159 -6.71 21.64 1.80
C LYS A 159 -5.90 20.63 2.61
N GLY A 160 -6.09 20.53 3.91
CA GLY A 160 -5.30 19.68 4.81
C GLY A 160 -6.11 18.53 5.43
N HIS A 161 -5.43 17.50 5.94
CA HIS A 161 -6.06 16.37 6.63
C HIS A 161 -6.20 16.56 8.14
N SER A 162 -5.38 17.44 8.74
CA SER A 162 -5.29 17.60 10.19
C SER A 162 -6.63 17.82 10.91
N PRO A 163 -7.54 18.71 10.45
CA PRO A 163 -8.77 18.95 11.17
C PRO A 163 -9.68 17.74 11.28
N ILE A 164 -9.68 16.88 10.25
CA ILE A 164 -10.49 15.66 10.20
C ILE A 164 -9.81 14.56 11.00
N LEU A 165 -8.50 14.35 10.77
CA LEU A 165 -7.73 13.31 11.44
C LEU A 165 -7.77 13.45 12.96
N THR A 166 -7.57 14.65 13.47
CA THR A 166 -7.63 14.94 14.93
C THR A 166 -8.99 14.54 15.52
N ARG A 167 -10.08 14.74 14.79
CA ARG A 167 -11.42 14.34 15.24
C ARG A 167 -11.61 12.84 15.22
N CYS A 168 -11.18 12.18 14.15
CA CYS A 168 -11.18 10.72 14.07
C CYS A 168 -10.33 10.07 15.16
N GLN A 169 -9.31 10.77 15.67
CA GLN A 169 -8.45 10.34 16.79
C GLN A 169 -9.04 10.64 18.18
N GLY A 170 -10.26 11.15 18.25
CA GLY A 170 -10.97 11.31 19.52
C GLY A 170 -11.27 12.76 19.96
N TYR A 171 -10.92 13.76 19.15
CA TYR A 171 -11.32 15.14 19.44
C TYR A 171 -12.81 15.35 19.14
N ARG A 172 -13.64 15.43 20.18
CA ARG A 172 -15.11 15.35 20.09
C ARG A 172 -15.85 16.66 19.75
N LYS A 173 -15.16 17.77 19.49
CA LYS A 173 -15.87 19.01 19.07
C LYS A 173 -16.32 18.90 17.62
N PRO A 174 -17.57 19.30 17.30
CA PRO A 174 -18.06 19.30 15.93
C PRO A 174 -17.20 20.18 15.01
N TYR A 175 -17.15 19.81 13.74
CA TYR A 175 -16.55 20.57 12.67
C TYR A 175 -17.65 20.97 11.68
N PHE A 176 -17.96 22.25 11.56
CA PHE A 176 -19.12 22.73 10.81
C PHE A 176 -20.44 21.98 11.15
N ASP A 177 -20.75 21.85 12.43
CA ASP A 177 -21.92 21.12 12.95
C ASP A 177 -21.87 19.57 12.74
N TRP A 178 -20.73 19.00 12.34
CA TRP A 178 -20.56 17.57 12.18
C TRP A 178 -19.60 16.98 13.21
N LEU A 179 -20.04 15.94 13.88
CA LEU A 179 -19.13 15.01 14.58
C LEU A 179 -18.46 14.13 13.54
N VAL A 180 -17.15 13.97 13.64
CA VAL A 180 -16.33 13.25 12.68
C VAL A 180 -15.61 12.12 13.42
N GLU A 181 -15.86 10.90 13.02
CA GLU A 181 -15.26 9.70 13.62
C GLU A 181 -14.95 8.64 12.56
N TRP A 182 -14.07 7.68 12.86
CA TRP A 182 -13.93 6.50 12.02
C TRP A 182 -15.21 5.68 12.07
N GLU A 183 -15.67 5.15 10.93
CA GLU A 183 -16.85 4.26 10.88
C GLU A 183 -16.58 2.98 11.67
N ASP A 184 -15.39 2.42 11.56
CA ASP A 184 -14.99 1.21 12.28
C ASP A 184 -14.23 1.55 13.55
N LYS A 185 -14.84 1.30 14.70
CA LYS A 185 -14.24 1.49 16.02
C LYS A 185 -13.18 0.44 16.39
N ASN A 186 -13.15 -0.68 15.70
CA ASN A 186 -12.28 -1.81 16.04
C ASN A 186 -10.84 -1.66 15.50
N TYR A 187 -10.53 -0.60 14.79
CA TYR A 187 -9.22 -0.36 14.20
C TYR A 187 -8.17 0.21 15.18
N HIS A 188 -8.52 0.39 16.47
CA HIS A 188 -7.60 0.91 17.49
C HIS A 188 -6.65 -0.12 18.10
N ASN A 189 -6.70 -1.39 17.72
CA ASN A 189 -5.92 -2.48 18.35
C ASN A 189 -4.68 -2.90 17.56
N TYR A 190 -4.17 -2.07 16.64
CA TYR A 190 -2.89 -2.34 15.97
C TYR A 190 -1.92 -1.18 16.20
N ASN A 191 -1.52 -0.99 17.46
CA ASN A 191 -0.28 -0.30 17.84
C ASN A 191 0.73 -1.30 18.34
#